data_a54a2a48ae5856c3a617f67623b647fb
#
_entry.id   a54a2a48ae5856c3a617f67623b647fb
#
_cell.length_a   1.000
_cell.length_b   1.000
_cell.length_c   1.000
_cell.angle_alpha   90.00
_cell.angle_beta   90.00
_cell.angle_gamma   90.00
#
_symmetry.space_group_name_H-M   'P 1'
#
loop_
_entity.id
_entity.type
_entity.pdbx_description
1 polymer ?
#
loop_
_entity_poly.entity_id
_entity_poly.type
_entity_poly.pdbx_seq_one_letter_code
_entity_poly.pdbx_strand_id
1 'polypeptide(L)'
;MKYYFSLLACLVSFIAHAQTTYSYRVEGELTDNSFNGKMLYIMRYDDNRYIDSTRVENQKFAFEGRTAIPSFCRIDAGRNYGNFILDEGTIKVNLYTHVPTGTKLNEAFNKTIATVDSIRKKG
;
A
#
# COMPACT_ATOMS: atom_id res chain seq x y z
N MET A 1 3.74 7.37 49.21
CA MET A 1 4.77 7.85 48.28
C MET A 1 5.22 6.83 47.27
N LYS A 2 5.35 5.56 47.63
CA LYS A 2 5.74 4.50 46.68
C LYS A 2 4.77 4.34 45.54
N TYR A 3 3.48 4.61 45.73
CA TYR A 3 2.42 4.42 44.77
C TYR A 3 2.45 5.46 43.65
N TYR A 4 2.85 6.69 43.96
CA TYR A 4 2.93 7.76 42.95
C TYR A 4 4.09 7.55 41.97
N PHE A 5 5.18 6.98 42.44
CA PHE A 5 6.34 6.67 41.61
C PHE A 5 6.01 5.63 40.58
N SER A 6 5.28 4.60 40.95
CA SER A 6 4.87 3.51 40.09
C SER A 6 3.90 4.00 38.97
N LEU A 7 2.98 4.89 39.32
CA LEU A 7 2.03 5.48 38.39
C LEU A 7 2.74 6.34 37.34
N LEU A 8 3.71 7.13 37.74
CA LEU A 8 4.47 7.98 36.84
C LEU A 8 5.30 7.15 35.85
N ALA A 9 5.90 6.07 36.31
CA ALA A 9 6.66 5.16 35.46
C ALA A 9 5.77 4.49 34.41
N CYS A 10 4.55 4.09 34.77
CA CYS A 10 3.59 3.51 33.83
C CYS A 10 3.17 4.51 32.76
N LEU A 11 2.95 5.78 33.11
CA LEU A 11 2.57 6.81 32.16
C LEU A 11 3.68 7.09 31.15
N VAL A 12 4.92 7.15 31.59
CA VAL A 12 6.07 7.36 30.71
C VAL A 12 6.24 6.18 29.76
N SER A 13 6.08 4.95 30.24
CA SER A 13 6.17 3.75 29.41
C SER A 13 5.08 3.73 28.33
N PHE A 14 3.88 4.15 28.68
CA PHE A 14 2.76 4.20 27.72
C PHE A 14 3.04 5.19 26.59
N ILE A 15 3.56 6.37 26.93
CA ILE A 15 3.91 7.40 25.91
C ILE A 15 5.05 6.90 25.01
N ALA A 16 6.03 6.22 25.57
CA ALA A 16 7.19 5.71 24.81
C ALA A 16 6.81 4.65 23.77
N HIS A 17 5.70 3.96 23.95
CA HIS A 17 5.23 2.94 23.01
C HIS A 17 4.24 3.46 21.96
N ALA A 18 3.86 4.74 22.03
CA ALA A 18 2.98 5.34 21.03
C ALA A 18 3.75 5.55 19.72
N GLN A 19 3.39 4.81 18.68
CA GLN A 19 4.00 4.93 17.34
C GLN A 19 2.99 5.50 16.36
N THR A 20 3.48 6.35 15.45
CA THR A 20 2.69 6.84 14.34
C THR A 20 2.55 5.75 13.29
N THR A 21 1.32 5.46 12.88
CA THR A 21 1.05 4.53 11.81
C THR A 21 0.17 5.19 10.76
N TYR A 22 0.24 4.68 9.53
CA TYR A 22 -0.55 5.14 8.40
C TYR A 22 -1.59 4.08 8.08
N SER A 23 -2.86 4.48 8.04
CA SER A 23 -3.96 3.59 7.63
C SER A 23 -4.12 3.64 6.13
N TYR A 24 -4.12 2.49 5.48
CA TYR A 24 -4.24 2.41 4.03
C TYR A 24 -5.44 1.56 3.61
N ARG A 25 -5.97 1.89 2.44
CA ARG A 25 -6.86 1.03 1.67
C ARG A 25 -6.34 1.01 0.24
N VAL A 26 -6.02 -0.17 -0.26
CA VAL A 26 -5.54 -0.36 -1.63
C VAL A 26 -6.58 -1.15 -2.38
N GLU A 27 -7.09 -0.60 -3.47
CA GLU A 27 -8.18 -1.25 -4.21
C GLU A 27 -7.95 -1.22 -5.71
N GLY A 28 -8.61 -2.14 -6.43
CA GLY A 28 -8.55 -2.21 -7.86
C GLY A 28 -9.56 -3.19 -8.43
N GLU A 29 -9.59 -3.26 -9.75
CA GLU A 29 -10.52 -4.12 -10.49
C GLU A 29 -9.78 -4.93 -11.55
N LEU A 30 -10.32 -6.09 -11.86
CA LEU A 30 -9.84 -6.96 -12.94
C LEU A 30 -10.90 -7.00 -14.04
N THR A 31 -10.46 -7.13 -15.28
CA THR A 31 -11.36 -7.09 -16.45
C THR A 31 -12.05 -8.41 -16.72
N ASP A 32 -11.56 -9.51 -16.15
CA ASP A 32 -12.15 -10.83 -16.30
C ASP A 32 -12.29 -11.52 -14.93
N ASN A 33 -12.89 -12.69 -14.93
CA ASN A 33 -13.21 -13.42 -13.72
C ASN A 33 -12.18 -14.51 -13.36
N SER A 34 -11.07 -14.59 -14.07
CA SER A 34 -10.09 -15.66 -13.89
C SER A 34 -9.43 -15.67 -12.51
N PHE A 35 -9.37 -14.53 -11.84
CA PHE A 35 -8.80 -14.41 -10.50
C PHE A 35 -9.82 -14.44 -9.37
N ASN A 36 -11.12 -14.52 -9.68
CA ASN A 36 -12.13 -14.64 -8.62
C ASN A 36 -11.82 -15.83 -7.72
N GLY A 37 -11.85 -15.60 -6.41
CA GLY A 37 -11.52 -16.61 -5.41
C GLY A 37 -10.04 -16.82 -5.14
N LYS A 38 -9.16 -16.20 -5.92
CA LYS A 38 -7.71 -16.31 -5.76
C LYS A 38 -7.19 -15.20 -4.84
N MET A 39 -6.06 -15.47 -4.19
CA MET A 39 -5.41 -14.50 -3.32
C MET A 39 -4.47 -13.60 -4.12
N LEU A 40 -4.49 -12.31 -3.80
CA LEU A 40 -3.48 -11.35 -4.23
C LEU A 40 -2.69 -10.88 -3.02
N TYR A 41 -1.46 -10.44 -3.26
CA TYR A 41 -0.53 -10.03 -2.20
C TYR A 41 0.09 -8.68 -2.53
N ILE A 42 0.33 -7.89 -1.49
CA ILE A 42 1.16 -6.69 -1.62
C ILE A 42 2.59 -7.10 -1.29
N MET A 43 3.51 -6.91 -2.23
CA MET A 43 4.93 -7.14 -2.04
C MET A 43 5.65 -5.80 -1.86
N ARG A 44 6.48 -5.69 -0.83
CA ARG A 44 7.31 -4.53 -0.60
C ARG A 44 8.67 -4.72 -1.27
N TYR A 45 9.10 -3.73 -2.05
CA TYR A 45 10.33 -3.84 -2.81
C TYR A 45 11.60 -3.85 -1.95
N ASP A 46 11.61 -3.14 -0.82
CA ASP A 46 12.81 -3.01 0.02
C ASP A 46 13.38 -4.36 0.46
N ASP A 47 12.52 -5.29 0.83
CA ASP A 47 12.92 -6.58 1.37
C ASP A 47 12.27 -7.77 0.64
N ASN A 48 11.54 -7.51 -0.45
CA ASN A 48 10.82 -8.51 -1.24
C ASN A 48 9.85 -9.37 -0.41
N ARG A 49 9.24 -8.76 0.61
CA ARG A 49 8.29 -9.45 1.48
C ARG A 49 6.86 -9.19 1.07
N TYR A 50 6.03 -10.20 1.21
CA TYR A 50 4.57 -10.04 1.16
C TYR A 50 4.11 -9.49 2.50
N ILE A 51 3.50 -8.31 2.50
CA ILE A 51 3.11 -7.61 3.72
C ILE A 51 1.60 -7.60 3.94
N ASP A 52 0.82 -7.96 2.96
CA ASP A 52 -0.63 -8.03 3.07
C ASP A 52 -1.19 -8.96 2.00
N SER A 53 -2.42 -9.45 2.21
CA SER A 53 -3.09 -10.33 1.27
C SER A 53 -4.59 -10.07 1.27
N THR A 54 -5.24 -10.36 0.14
CA THR A 54 -6.69 -10.28 0.02
C THR A 54 -7.17 -11.24 -1.06
N ARG A 55 -8.45 -11.61 -0.99
CA ARG A 55 -9.08 -12.49 -1.99
C ARG A 55 -9.84 -11.65 -3.01
N VAL A 56 -9.70 -12.00 -4.27
CA VAL A 56 -10.48 -11.35 -5.34
C VAL A 56 -11.91 -11.88 -5.31
N GLU A 57 -12.87 -10.96 -5.29
CA GLU A 57 -14.29 -11.27 -5.33
C GLU A 57 -14.98 -10.35 -6.33
N ASN A 58 -15.78 -10.93 -7.23
CA ASN A 58 -16.50 -10.18 -8.25
C ASN A 58 -15.59 -9.26 -9.08
N GLN A 59 -14.41 -9.75 -9.44
CA GLN A 59 -13.41 -9.02 -10.23
C GLN A 59 -12.86 -7.77 -9.50
N LYS A 60 -12.99 -7.71 -8.17
CA LYS A 60 -12.51 -6.59 -7.37
C LYS A 60 -11.64 -7.08 -6.22
N PHE A 61 -10.72 -6.24 -5.80
CA PHE A 61 -9.91 -6.50 -4.62
C PHE A 61 -9.73 -5.25 -3.79
N ALA A 62 -9.56 -5.43 -2.50
CA ALA A 62 -9.27 -4.36 -1.57
C ALA A 62 -8.42 -4.89 -0.41
N PHE A 63 -7.35 -4.19 -0.11
CA PHE A 63 -6.51 -4.43 1.06
C PHE A 63 -6.76 -3.29 2.05
N GLU A 64 -6.85 -3.63 3.32
CA GLU A 64 -6.95 -2.63 4.39
C GLU A 64 -5.98 -2.99 5.50
N GLY A 65 -5.23 -2.01 5.98
CA GLY A 65 -4.28 -2.24 7.04
C GLY A 65 -3.59 -0.98 7.49
N ARG A 66 -2.48 -1.17 8.21
CA ARG A 66 -1.65 -0.09 8.73
C ARG A 66 -0.19 -0.38 8.46
N THR A 67 0.56 0.67 8.19
CA THR A 67 2.01 0.58 8.00
C THR A 67 2.69 1.68 8.81
N ALA A 68 3.88 1.39 9.31
CA ALA A 68 4.66 2.36 10.08
C ALA A 68 5.40 3.35 9.18
N ILE A 69 5.76 2.93 7.97
CA ILE A 69 6.57 3.71 7.03
C ILE A 69 6.00 3.56 5.63
N PRO A 70 5.80 4.67 4.88
CA PRO A 70 5.45 4.55 3.46
C PRO A 70 6.49 3.72 2.71
N SER A 71 6.03 2.84 1.82
CA SER A 71 6.90 1.89 1.15
C SER A 71 6.49 1.73 -0.31
N PHE A 72 7.47 1.49 -1.16
CA PHE A 72 7.23 1.19 -2.56
C PHE A 72 6.82 -0.28 -2.68
N CYS A 73 5.67 -0.54 -3.31
CA CYS A 73 5.04 -1.86 -3.33
C CYS A 73 4.54 -2.24 -4.72
N ARG A 74 4.20 -3.52 -4.86
CA ARG A 74 3.69 -4.09 -6.10
C ARG A 74 2.60 -5.12 -5.79
N ILE A 75 1.61 -5.18 -6.68
CA ILE A 75 0.59 -6.24 -6.71
C ILE A 75 0.68 -6.93 -8.07
N ASP A 76 0.73 -8.26 -8.07
CA ASP A 76 0.72 -9.06 -9.29
C ASP A 76 -0.57 -9.88 -9.41
N ALA A 77 -1.14 -9.88 -10.62
CA ALA A 77 -2.25 -10.75 -10.99
C ALA A 77 -1.92 -11.40 -12.34
N GLY A 78 -1.10 -12.43 -12.30
CA GLY A 78 -0.58 -13.08 -13.50
C GLY A 78 0.35 -12.15 -14.28
N ARG A 79 -0.03 -11.83 -15.52
CA ARG A 79 0.75 -10.92 -16.37
C ARG A 79 0.52 -9.44 -16.03
N ASN A 80 -0.54 -9.15 -15.32
CA ASN A 80 -0.90 -7.79 -14.97
C ASN A 80 -0.33 -7.45 -13.60
N TYR A 81 0.16 -6.23 -13.46
CA TYR A 81 0.74 -5.78 -12.20
C TYR A 81 0.58 -4.27 -12.03
N GLY A 82 0.71 -3.81 -10.81
CA GLY A 82 0.71 -2.39 -10.52
C GLY A 82 1.72 -2.07 -9.44
N ASN A 83 2.46 -0.98 -9.63
CA ASN A 83 3.37 -0.42 -8.65
C ASN A 83 2.72 0.78 -7.98
N PHE A 84 2.96 0.95 -6.69
CA PHE A 84 2.37 2.06 -5.95
C PHE A 84 3.17 2.33 -4.68
N ILE A 85 2.88 3.47 -4.06
CA ILE A 85 3.44 3.82 -2.76
C ILE A 85 2.38 3.53 -1.72
N LEU A 86 2.70 2.63 -0.77
CA LEU A 86 1.80 2.31 0.34
C LEU A 86 1.87 3.46 1.35
N ASP A 87 0.80 4.25 1.44
CA ASP A 87 0.73 5.48 2.20
C ASP A 87 -0.67 5.62 2.80
N GLU A 88 -0.90 6.65 3.58
CA GLU A 88 -2.20 6.88 4.20
C GLU A 88 -3.24 7.28 3.17
N GLY A 89 -4.43 6.70 3.30
CA GLY A 89 -5.57 6.99 2.45
C GLY A 89 -5.97 5.84 1.55
N THR A 90 -6.80 6.15 0.56
CA THR A 90 -7.27 5.18 -0.42
C THR A 90 -6.45 5.29 -1.70
N ILE A 91 -5.78 4.20 -2.04
CA ILE A 91 -4.93 4.10 -3.22
C ILE A 91 -5.63 3.19 -4.22
N LYS A 92 -5.84 3.68 -5.43
CA LYS A 92 -6.40 2.89 -6.52
C LYS A 92 -5.26 2.44 -7.44
N VAL A 93 -5.11 1.14 -7.60
CA VAL A 93 -4.04 0.55 -8.41
C VAL A 93 -4.66 -0.05 -9.67
N ASN A 94 -4.20 0.42 -10.82
CA ASN A 94 -4.62 -0.12 -12.11
C ASN A 94 -3.59 -1.15 -12.56
N LEU A 95 -3.99 -2.42 -12.61
CA LEU A 95 -3.07 -3.50 -12.97
C LEU A 95 -2.78 -3.57 -14.48
N TYR A 96 -3.51 -2.85 -15.28
CA TYR A 96 -3.35 -2.84 -16.75
C TYR A 96 -2.50 -1.68 -17.25
N THR A 97 -2.65 -0.52 -16.63
CA THR A 97 -1.80 0.65 -16.93
C THR A 97 -0.58 0.73 -16.01
N HIS A 98 -0.55 -0.06 -14.94
CA HIS A 98 0.54 -0.19 -13.97
C HIS A 98 0.74 1.03 -13.07
N VAL A 99 -0.22 1.96 -13.03
CA VAL A 99 -0.07 3.22 -12.30
C VAL A 99 -1.10 3.36 -11.18
N PRO A 100 -0.72 4.02 -10.07
CA PRO A 100 -1.61 4.28 -8.95
C PRO A 100 -2.22 5.67 -9.01
N THR A 101 -3.37 5.84 -8.36
CA THR A 101 -4.02 7.12 -8.13
C THR A 101 -4.61 7.16 -6.72
N GLY A 102 -5.12 8.31 -6.30
CA GLY A 102 -5.92 8.47 -5.07
C GLY A 102 -5.25 9.20 -3.92
N THR A 103 -3.93 9.19 -3.82
CA THR A 103 -3.18 9.95 -2.81
C THR A 103 -2.18 10.86 -3.48
N LYS A 104 -1.72 11.90 -2.77
CA LYS A 104 -0.77 12.87 -3.32
C LYS A 104 0.52 12.21 -3.79
N LEU A 105 1.07 11.28 -3.00
CA LEU A 105 2.31 10.59 -3.36
C LEU A 105 2.13 9.72 -4.59
N ASN A 106 1.01 9.00 -4.68
CA ASN A 106 0.73 8.14 -5.82
C ASN A 106 0.41 8.95 -7.08
N GLU A 107 -0.27 10.09 -6.96
CA GLU A 107 -0.49 10.99 -8.08
C GLU A 107 0.84 11.58 -8.60
N ALA A 108 1.74 11.96 -7.71
CA ALA A 108 3.06 12.45 -8.09
C ALA A 108 3.88 11.35 -8.77
N PHE A 109 3.82 10.13 -8.26
CA PHE A 109 4.47 8.97 -8.85
C PHE A 109 3.94 8.69 -10.27
N ASN A 110 2.61 8.75 -10.44
CA ASN A 110 1.95 8.57 -11.72
C ASN A 110 2.45 9.61 -12.76
N LYS A 111 2.54 10.87 -12.36
CA LYS A 111 3.07 11.93 -13.23
C LYS A 111 4.52 11.70 -13.63
N THR A 112 5.33 11.19 -12.71
CA THR A 112 6.74 10.86 -12.98
C THR A 112 6.85 9.77 -14.03
N ILE A 113 6.04 8.71 -13.92
CA ILE A 113 6.01 7.64 -14.91
C ILE A 113 5.62 8.19 -16.29
N ALA A 114 4.58 9.00 -16.38
CA ALA A 114 4.13 9.60 -17.63
C ALA A 114 5.21 10.46 -18.28
N THR A 115 5.96 11.22 -17.49
CA THR A 115 7.07 12.05 -17.98
C THR A 115 8.21 11.18 -18.53
N VAL A 116 8.58 10.11 -17.84
CA VAL A 116 9.64 9.19 -18.29
C VAL A 116 9.24 8.51 -19.59
N ASP A 117 8.01 8.04 -19.70
CA ASP A 117 7.51 7.42 -20.92
C ASP A 117 7.51 8.39 -22.10
N SER A 118 7.13 9.64 -21.88
CA SER A 118 7.18 10.69 -22.89
C SER A 118 8.59 10.94 -23.39
N ILE A 119 9.57 10.97 -22.52
CA ILE A 119 10.98 11.13 -22.86
C ILE A 119 11.49 9.93 -23.68
N ARG A 120 11.15 8.71 -23.30
CA ARG A 120 11.53 7.50 -24.01
C ARG A 120 10.98 7.47 -25.44
N LYS A 121 9.75 7.93 -25.65
CA LYS A 121 9.11 7.95 -26.97
C LYS A 121 9.75 8.97 -27.90
N LYS A 122 10.35 10.02 -27.37
CA LYS A 122 11.04 11.06 -28.16
C LYS A 122 12.48 10.70 -28.52
N GLY A 123 13.05 9.77 -27.80
CA GLY A 123 14.41 9.30 -28.07
C GLY A 123 14.38 8.10 -28.97
#